data_b65625e06ef5637451749017fd0f1ee0
#
_entry.id   b65625e06ef5637451749017fd0f1ee0
#
_cell.length_a   1.000
_cell.length_b   1.000
_cell.length_c   1.000
_cell.angle_alpha   90.00
_cell.angle_beta   90.00
_cell.angle_gamma   90.00
#
_symmetry.space_group_name_H-M   'P 1'
#
loop_
_entity.id
_entity.type
_entity.pdbx_description
1 polymer ?
#
loop_
_entity_poly.entity_id
_entity_poly.type
_entity_poly.pdbx_seq_one_letter_code
_entity_poly.pdbx_strand_id
1 'polypeptide(L)'
;MSEKTDVIAASMIGTIIEWYGIFIFASGAIYIERTFYPSVSVAEGLLLTLLTFALGFITRPVGAYVFGHFGDRLGRKRILLLTLLISGISTGLTGLIPSEASIGAMAIVLLVVLRLALGFGLGGEWGGAMLLTLETFKNRRGFYSSFVQSTVGIGLLLGILIFIPLVYALPASFMYSIGWRIPFLASFVIVVVGVFIRLKVKETPVFEAEKKKNRILKSPEKELFTKHWKKIVVGTLLAGSSGNFFYFAIALLPVLFENAKKITILV
;
A
#
# COMPACT_ATOMS: atom_id res chain seq x y z
N MET A 1 25.41 2.08 9.80
CA MET A 1 24.44 0.98 10.09
C MET A 1 25.03 -0.29 9.53
N SER A 2 24.71 -1.47 10.07
CA SER A 2 25.17 -2.73 9.48
C SER A 2 24.38 -3.00 8.19
N GLU A 3 24.99 -3.69 7.22
CA GLU A 3 24.35 -4.08 5.94
C GLU A 3 22.98 -4.78 6.16
N LYS A 4 22.84 -5.52 7.26
CA LYS A 4 21.60 -6.17 7.67
C LYS A 4 20.49 -5.19 8.04
N THR A 5 20.83 -4.14 8.78
CA THR A 5 19.87 -3.08 9.18
C THR A 5 19.36 -2.31 7.98
N ASP A 6 20.25 -2.04 7.01
CA ASP A 6 19.87 -1.32 5.78
C ASP A 6 18.88 -2.14 4.93
N VAL A 7 19.08 -3.47 4.83
CA VAL A 7 18.15 -4.37 4.13
C VAL A 7 16.78 -4.41 4.81
N ILE A 8 16.73 -4.52 6.15
CA ILE A 8 15.47 -4.50 6.89
C ILE A 8 14.74 -3.17 6.67
N ALA A 9 15.43 -2.04 6.85
CA ALA A 9 14.86 -0.71 6.66
C ALA A 9 14.34 -0.51 5.22
N ALA A 10 15.08 -0.97 4.21
CA ALA A 10 14.66 -0.89 2.81
C ALA A 10 13.47 -1.80 2.48
N SER A 11 13.36 -2.95 3.12
CA SER A 11 12.21 -3.84 2.98
C SER A 11 10.96 -3.26 3.66
N MET A 12 11.13 -2.57 4.78
CA MET A 12 10.02 -2.00 5.53
C MET A 12 9.47 -0.71 4.93
N ILE A 13 10.32 0.19 4.45
CA ILE A 13 9.91 1.57 4.15
C ILE A 13 8.81 1.66 3.09
N GLY A 14 8.85 0.84 2.06
CA GLY A 14 7.84 0.88 1.02
C GLY A 14 6.51 0.30 1.49
N THR A 15 6.53 -0.78 2.25
CA THR A 15 5.33 -1.36 2.85
C THR A 15 4.74 -0.45 3.95
N ILE A 16 5.56 0.34 4.64
CA ILE A 16 5.06 1.40 5.54
C ILE A 16 4.26 2.45 4.75
N ILE A 17 4.79 2.92 3.62
CA ILE A 17 4.11 3.89 2.74
C ILE A 17 2.80 3.30 2.20
N GLU A 18 2.82 2.02 1.83
CA GLU A 18 1.61 1.30 1.40
C GLU A 18 0.51 1.40 2.44
N TRP A 19 0.78 0.91 3.66
CA TRP A 19 -0.20 0.90 4.74
C TRP A 19 -0.59 2.30 5.20
N TYR A 20 0.36 3.21 5.26
CA TYR A 20 0.09 4.62 5.51
C TYR A 20 -0.93 5.18 4.50
N GLY A 21 -0.72 4.98 3.21
CA GLY A 21 -1.61 5.44 2.15
C GLY A 21 -3.03 4.85 2.25
N ILE A 22 -3.15 3.58 2.64
CA ILE A 22 -4.43 2.91 2.90
C ILE A 22 -5.16 3.59 4.06
N PHE A 23 -4.47 3.80 5.18
CA PHE A 23 -5.10 4.32 6.39
C PHE A 23 -5.43 5.81 6.29
N ILE A 24 -4.60 6.65 5.67
CA ILE A 24 -4.94 8.08 5.49
C ILE A 24 -6.14 8.25 4.54
N PHE A 25 -6.28 7.38 3.53
CA PHE A 25 -7.44 7.44 2.65
C PHE A 25 -8.73 7.05 3.39
N ALA A 26 -8.69 5.98 4.17
CA ALA A 26 -9.83 5.55 4.98
C ALA A 26 -10.22 6.63 6.02
N SER A 27 -9.22 7.21 6.73
CA SER A 27 -9.45 8.29 7.70
C SER A 27 -9.95 9.57 7.03
N GLY A 28 -9.53 9.84 5.79
CA GLY A 28 -9.92 11.01 5.01
C GLY A 28 -11.22 10.84 4.23
N ALA A 29 -11.89 9.69 4.29
CA ALA A 29 -13.01 9.34 3.40
C ALA A 29 -14.14 10.39 3.38
N ILE A 30 -14.49 10.97 4.52
CA ILE A 30 -15.54 12.00 4.62
C ILE A 30 -15.13 13.32 3.93
N TYR A 31 -13.84 13.66 3.94
CA TYR A 31 -13.32 14.86 3.26
C TYR A 31 -13.19 14.61 1.76
N ILE A 32 -12.81 13.40 1.37
CA ILE A 32 -12.72 12.97 -0.03
C ILE A 32 -14.13 12.96 -0.65
N GLU A 33 -15.10 12.41 0.07
CA GLU A 33 -16.51 12.43 -0.33
C GLU A 33 -16.96 13.85 -0.67
N ARG A 34 -16.84 14.80 0.25
CA ARG A 34 -17.22 16.20 0.03
C ARG A 34 -16.44 16.90 -1.07
N THR A 35 -15.22 16.49 -1.34
CA THR A 35 -14.35 17.11 -2.33
C THR A 35 -14.66 16.63 -3.76
N PHE A 36 -14.96 15.34 -3.90
CA PHE A 36 -15.09 14.68 -5.22
C PHE A 36 -16.52 14.26 -5.58
N TYR A 37 -17.43 14.19 -4.60
CA TYR A 37 -18.81 13.76 -4.79
C TYR A 37 -19.84 14.69 -4.14
N PRO A 38 -19.69 16.05 -4.24
CA PRO A 38 -20.57 16.99 -3.52
C PRO A 38 -22.02 17.01 -4.04
N SER A 39 -22.25 16.47 -5.23
CA SER A 39 -23.57 16.51 -5.93
C SER A 39 -24.51 15.38 -5.53
N VAL A 40 -24.07 14.42 -4.70
CA VAL A 40 -24.86 13.27 -4.25
C VAL A 40 -25.08 13.31 -2.73
N SER A 41 -25.94 12.44 -2.21
CA SER A 41 -26.11 12.33 -0.75
C SER A 41 -24.80 11.85 -0.08
N VAL A 42 -24.60 12.21 1.19
CA VAL A 42 -23.39 11.81 1.95
C VAL A 42 -23.20 10.29 1.93
N ALA A 43 -24.27 9.52 2.04
CA ALA A 43 -24.21 8.05 2.01
C ALA A 43 -23.74 7.53 0.64
N GLU A 44 -24.26 8.08 -0.45
CA GLU A 44 -23.84 7.73 -1.81
C GLU A 44 -22.40 8.17 -2.08
N GLY A 45 -22.01 9.37 -1.66
CA GLY A 45 -20.65 9.89 -1.81
C GLY A 45 -19.63 9.07 -1.05
N LEU A 46 -19.95 8.62 0.18
CA LEU A 46 -19.10 7.69 0.92
C LEU A 46 -18.99 6.34 0.22
N LEU A 47 -20.09 5.80 -0.32
CA LEU A 47 -20.06 4.57 -1.10
C LEU A 47 -19.15 4.71 -2.33
N LEU A 48 -19.28 5.80 -3.09
CA LEU A 48 -18.43 6.08 -4.26
C LEU A 48 -16.95 6.23 -3.86
N THR A 49 -16.68 6.87 -2.72
CA THR A 49 -15.33 6.99 -2.16
C THR A 49 -14.75 5.61 -1.84
N LEU A 50 -15.51 4.74 -1.19
CA LEU A 50 -15.09 3.37 -0.88
C LEU A 50 -14.91 2.51 -2.14
N LEU A 51 -15.79 2.66 -3.14
CA LEU A 51 -15.63 2.00 -4.45
C LEU A 51 -14.35 2.49 -5.14
N THR A 52 -14.08 3.79 -5.13
CA THR A 52 -12.85 4.36 -5.67
C THR A 52 -11.61 3.82 -4.94
N PHE A 53 -11.69 3.67 -3.62
CA PHE A 53 -10.63 3.00 -2.84
C PHE A 53 -10.43 1.54 -3.28
N ALA A 54 -11.53 0.80 -3.47
CA ALA A 54 -11.50 -0.60 -3.89
C ALA A 54 -10.88 -0.81 -5.28
N LEU A 55 -10.99 0.16 -6.19
CA LEU A 55 -10.36 0.10 -7.52
C LEU A 55 -8.83 -0.10 -7.45
N GLY A 56 -8.18 0.44 -6.42
CA GLY A 56 -6.76 0.20 -6.18
C GLY A 56 -6.40 -1.28 -5.98
N PHE A 57 -7.31 -2.09 -5.46
CA PHE A 57 -7.05 -3.53 -5.28
C PHE A 57 -7.14 -4.31 -6.59
N ILE A 58 -7.90 -3.83 -7.58
CA ILE A 58 -8.07 -4.51 -8.88
C ILE A 58 -6.77 -4.54 -9.68
N THR A 59 -5.95 -3.51 -9.59
CA THR A 59 -4.68 -3.43 -10.33
C THR A 59 -3.51 -4.12 -9.63
N ARG A 60 -3.64 -4.50 -8.34
CA ARG A 60 -2.59 -5.20 -7.59
C ARG A 60 -2.13 -6.52 -8.23
N PRO A 61 -3.02 -7.42 -8.69
CA PRO A 61 -2.59 -8.65 -9.35
C PRO A 61 -1.79 -8.38 -10.63
N VAL A 62 -2.18 -7.35 -11.39
CA VAL A 62 -1.46 -6.93 -12.60
C VAL A 62 -0.07 -6.39 -12.24
N GLY A 63 0.00 -5.53 -11.21
CA GLY A 63 1.27 -5.04 -10.68
C GLY A 63 2.16 -6.16 -10.17
N ALA A 64 1.61 -7.11 -9.40
CA ALA A 64 2.35 -8.26 -8.89
C ALA A 64 2.96 -9.11 -10.02
N TYR A 65 2.20 -9.34 -11.09
CA TYR A 65 2.68 -10.05 -12.27
C TYR A 65 3.83 -9.29 -12.97
N VAL A 66 3.62 -8.01 -13.26
CA VAL A 66 4.59 -7.17 -13.98
C VAL A 66 5.87 -6.99 -13.15
N PHE A 67 5.74 -6.56 -11.91
CA PHE A 67 6.90 -6.31 -11.04
C PHE A 67 7.58 -7.60 -10.58
N GLY A 68 6.86 -8.71 -10.47
CA GLY A 68 7.43 -10.03 -10.25
C GLY A 68 8.34 -10.43 -11.41
N HIS A 69 7.84 -10.36 -12.64
CA HIS A 69 8.61 -10.65 -13.86
C HIS A 69 9.88 -9.80 -13.95
N PHE A 70 9.74 -8.49 -13.83
CA PHE A 70 10.89 -7.59 -13.91
C PHE A 70 11.82 -7.71 -12.70
N GLY A 71 11.31 -8.05 -11.52
CA GLY A 71 12.10 -8.29 -10.32
C GLY A 71 13.05 -9.47 -10.46
N ASP A 72 12.59 -10.55 -11.13
CA ASP A 72 13.41 -11.72 -11.45
C ASP A 72 14.47 -11.44 -12.53
N ARG A 73 14.25 -10.44 -13.38
CA ARG A 73 15.15 -10.11 -14.49
C ARG A 73 16.09 -8.93 -14.23
N LEU A 74 15.62 -7.89 -13.56
CA LEU A 74 16.35 -6.63 -13.36
C LEU A 74 16.91 -6.49 -11.94
N GLY A 75 16.47 -7.35 -11.01
CA GLY A 75 16.84 -7.33 -9.61
C GLY A 75 15.76 -6.73 -8.71
N ARG A 76 15.76 -7.15 -7.45
CA ARG A 76 14.75 -6.76 -6.45
C ARG A 76 14.84 -5.28 -6.09
N LYS A 77 16.06 -4.76 -5.90
CA LYS A 77 16.30 -3.36 -5.52
C LYS A 77 15.66 -2.37 -6.49
N ARG A 78 15.87 -2.57 -7.80
CA ARG A 78 15.36 -1.66 -8.85
C ARG A 78 13.84 -1.62 -8.87
N ILE A 79 13.22 -2.79 -8.77
CA ILE A 79 11.77 -2.90 -8.81
C ILE A 79 11.14 -2.29 -7.56
N LEU A 80 11.71 -2.55 -6.38
CA LEU A 80 11.25 -1.93 -5.15
C LEU A 80 11.38 -0.40 -5.15
N LEU A 81 12.40 0.18 -5.80
CA LEU A 81 12.48 1.62 -6.01
C LEU A 81 11.32 2.13 -6.88
N LEU A 82 11.03 1.42 -7.97
CA LEU A 82 9.98 1.80 -8.90
C LEU A 82 8.59 1.70 -8.27
N THR A 83 8.31 0.62 -7.54
CA THR A 83 7.04 0.41 -6.84
C THR A 83 6.82 1.46 -5.76
N LEU A 84 7.86 1.80 -4.99
CA LEU A 84 7.84 2.88 -4.00
C LEU A 84 7.49 4.24 -4.63
N LEU A 85 8.15 4.57 -5.75
CA LEU A 85 7.90 5.84 -6.45
C LEU A 85 6.48 5.91 -6.99
N ILE A 86 6.00 4.86 -7.67
CA ILE A 86 4.65 4.83 -8.22
C ILE A 86 3.62 4.96 -7.09
N SER A 87 3.71 4.14 -6.05
CA SER A 87 2.72 4.14 -4.97
C SER A 87 2.77 5.42 -4.13
N GLY A 88 3.95 5.87 -3.77
CA GLY A 88 4.10 7.05 -2.93
C GLY A 88 3.77 8.36 -3.65
N ILE A 89 4.18 8.51 -4.91
CA ILE A 89 3.82 9.68 -5.74
C ILE A 89 2.31 9.69 -5.99
N SER A 90 1.70 8.56 -6.33
CA SER A 90 0.24 8.48 -6.51
C SER A 90 -0.52 8.87 -5.24
N THR A 91 -0.03 8.46 -4.07
CA THR A 91 -0.60 8.87 -2.79
C THR A 91 -0.47 10.37 -2.58
N GLY A 92 0.73 10.93 -2.78
CA GLY A 92 0.99 12.36 -2.62
C GLY A 92 0.17 13.22 -3.58
N LEU A 93 0.10 12.84 -4.86
CA LEU A 93 -0.67 13.54 -5.89
C LEU A 93 -2.17 13.55 -5.59
N THR A 94 -2.70 12.54 -4.88
CA THR A 94 -4.10 12.55 -4.43
C THR A 94 -4.42 13.82 -3.61
N GLY A 95 -3.47 14.29 -2.80
CA GLY A 95 -3.61 15.53 -2.03
C GLY A 95 -3.59 16.81 -2.89
N LEU A 96 -3.12 16.74 -4.13
CA LEU A 96 -3.04 17.89 -5.06
C LEU A 96 -4.22 17.99 -6.03
N ILE A 97 -5.08 16.98 -6.11
CA ILE A 97 -6.21 17.00 -7.05
C ILE A 97 -7.16 18.15 -6.65
N PRO A 98 -7.51 19.05 -7.60
CA PRO A 98 -8.55 20.06 -7.35
C PRO A 98 -9.90 19.39 -7.07
N SER A 99 -10.81 20.14 -6.42
CA SER A 99 -12.16 19.64 -6.14
C SER A 99 -12.99 19.47 -7.41
N GLU A 100 -14.06 18.68 -7.33
CA GLU A 100 -15.06 18.56 -8.39
C GLU A 100 -15.68 19.91 -8.72
N ALA A 101 -15.93 20.77 -7.75
CA ALA A 101 -16.42 22.13 -7.96
C ALA A 101 -15.47 23.00 -8.83
N SER A 102 -14.17 22.69 -8.87
CA SER A 102 -13.17 23.46 -9.63
C SER A 102 -12.96 22.95 -11.06
N ILE A 103 -12.91 21.62 -11.25
CA ILE A 103 -12.55 20.99 -12.53
C ILE A 103 -13.59 19.95 -13.00
N GLY A 104 -14.74 19.88 -12.34
CA GLY A 104 -15.83 18.96 -12.69
C GLY A 104 -15.44 17.49 -12.56
N ALA A 105 -16.04 16.64 -13.37
CA ALA A 105 -15.80 15.19 -13.38
C ALA A 105 -14.33 14.78 -13.58
N MET A 106 -13.47 15.68 -14.10
CA MET A 106 -12.05 15.41 -14.25
C MET A 106 -11.37 15.14 -12.90
N ALA A 107 -11.85 15.74 -11.81
CA ALA A 107 -11.36 15.47 -10.46
C ALA A 107 -11.53 13.98 -10.09
N ILE A 108 -12.68 13.40 -10.40
CA ILE A 108 -13.00 11.99 -10.15
C ILE A 108 -12.10 11.09 -11.03
N VAL A 109 -11.95 11.44 -12.31
CA VAL A 109 -11.09 10.69 -13.25
C VAL A 109 -9.65 10.66 -12.72
N LEU A 110 -9.10 11.79 -12.30
CA LEU A 110 -7.75 11.88 -11.74
C LEU A 110 -7.63 11.04 -10.46
N LEU A 111 -8.63 11.10 -9.56
CA LEU A 111 -8.65 10.29 -8.35
C LEU A 111 -8.61 8.80 -8.68
N VAL A 112 -9.45 8.35 -9.63
CA VAL A 112 -9.49 6.94 -10.07
C VAL A 112 -8.16 6.53 -10.69
N VAL A 113 -7.60 7.32 -11.60
CA VAL A 113 -6.29 7.03 -12.23
C VAL A 113 -5.19 6.88 -11.18
N LEU A 114 -5.12 7.79 -10.20
CA LEU A 114 -4.14 7.70 -9.13
C LEU A 114 -4.38 6.47 -8.22
N ARG A 115 -5.63 6.06 -7.98
CA ARG A 115 -5.94 4.82 -7.25
C ARG A 115 -5.50 3.57 -8.00
N LEU A 116 -5.74 3.52 -9.31
CA LEU A 116 -5.27 2.42 -10.16
C LEU A 116 -3.75 2.37 -10.23
N ALA A 117 -3.07 3.52 -10.39
CA ALA A 117 -1.62 3.61 -10.38
C ALA A 117 -1.03 3.18 -9.02
N LEU A 118 -1.63 3.64 -7.91
CA LEU A 118 -1.26 3.22 -6.57
C LEU A 118 -1.35 1.70 -6.44
N GLY A 119 -2.49 1.11 -6.77
CA GLY A 119 -2.70 -0.33 -6.68
C GLY A 119 -1.72 -1.13 -7.52
N PHE A 120 -1.43 -0.67 -8.74
CA PHE A 120 -0.42 -1.26 -9.61
C PHE A 120 0.96 -1.27 -8.94
N GLY A 121 1.42 -0.14 -8.38
CA GLY A 121 2.69 -0.06 -7.62
C GLY A 121 2.72 -1.01 -6.43
N LEU A 122 1.65 -1.03 -5.63
CA LEU A 122 1.54 -1.88 -4.44
C LEU A 122 1.58 -3.38 -4.74
N GLY A 123 1.17 -3.78 -5.96
CA GLY A 123 1.19 -5.19 -6.37
C GLY A 123 2.58 -5.83 -6.29
N GLY A 124 3.64 -5.08 -6.60
CA GLY A 124 5.03 -5.56 -6.53
C GLY A 124 5.73 -5.32 -5.19
N GLU A 125 5.17 -4.48 -4.35
CA GLU A 125 5.87 -3.96 -3.16
C GLU A 125 6.05 -5.03 -2.07
N TRP A 126 4.95 -5.58 -1.56
CA TRP A 126 5.00 -6.54 -0.45
C TRP A 126 5.77 -7.81 -0.79
N GLY A 127 5.49 -8.42 -1.95
CA GLY A 127 6.20 -9.62 -2.42
C GLY A 127 7.69 -9.35 -2.63
N GLY A 128 8.04 -8.21 -3.23
CA GLY A 128 9.42 -7.79 -3.45
C GLY A 128 10.17 -7.55 -2.13
N ALA A 129 9.55 -6.90 -1.15
CA ALA A 129 10.11 -6.66 0.17
C ALA A 129 10.37 -7.95 0.95
N MET A 130 9.41 -8.90 0.90
CA MET A 130 9.58 -10.23 1.47
C MET A 130 10.73 -10.98 0.83
N LEU A 131 10.82 -10.98 -0.51
CA LEU A 131 11.88 -11.66 -1.24
C LEU A 131 13.25 -11.03 -0.97
N LEU A 132 13.36 -9.71 -0.93
CA LEU A 132 14.59 -9.01 -0.56
C LEU A 132 15.12 -9.51 0.81
N THR A 133 14.21 -9.66 1.78
CA THR A 133 14.54 -10.15 3.12
C THR A 133 14.92 -11.64 3.11
N LEU A 134 14.09 -12.50 2.47
CA LEU A 134 14.29 -13.94 2.46
C LEU A 134 15.53 -14.38 1.67
N GLU A 135 15.89 -13.66 0.61
CA GLU A 135 17.06 -13.92 -0.20
C GLU A 135 18.36 -13.43 0.46
N THR A 136 18.27 -12.41 1.32
CA THR A 136 19.42 -11.86 2.03
C THR A 136 19.73 -12.65 3.30
N PHE A 137 18.70 -13.03 4.08
CA PHE A 137 18.89 -13.70 5.36
C PHE A 137 18.67 -15.21 5.24
N LYS A 138 19.76 -15.98 5.22
CA LYS A 138 19.68 -17.46 5.14
C LYS A 138 19.20 -18.09 6.44
N ASN A 139 19.57 -17.51 7.59
CA ASN A 139 19.19 -17.97 8.92
C ASN A 139 18.09 -17.10 9.50
N ARG A 140 17.21 -17.68 10.33
CA ARG A 140 16.09 -16.98 11.01
C ARG A 140 15.18 -16.20 10.04
N ARG A 141 14.90 -16.76 8.87
CA ARG A 141 14.12 -16.12 7.80
C ARG A 141 12.79 -15.58 8.31
N GLY A 142 12.05 -16.38 9.10
CA GLY A 142 10.78 -15.95 9.68
C GLY A 142 10.90 -14.71 10.58
N PHE A 143 11.97 -14.64 11.40
CA PHE A 143 12.23 -13.48 12.24
C PHE A 143 12.47 -12.21 11.42
N TYR A 144 13.35 -12.28 10.41
CA TYR A 144 13.65 -11.10 9.60
C TYR A 144 12.48 -10.68 8.69
N SER A 145 11.70 -11.62 8.17
CA SER A 145 10.51 -11.29 7.37
C SER A 145 9.34 -10.78 8.21
N SER A 146 9.29 -11.04 9.52
CA SER A 146 8.28 -10.46 10.41
C SER A 146 8.35 -8.94 10.51
N PHE A 147 9.53 -8.34 10.29
CA PHE A 147 9.66 -6.88 10.20
C PHE A 147 8.87 -6.29 9.04
N VAL A 148 8.78 -6.98 7.90
CA VAL A 148 7.94 -6.54 6.78
C VAL A 148 6.46 -6.58 7.18
N GLN A 149 6.03 -7.60 7.91
CA GLN A 149 4.63 -7.70 8.37
C GLN A 149 4.29 -6.67 9.46
N SER A 150 5.25 -6.29 10.32
CA SER A 150 5.03 -5.27 11.35
C SER A 150 4.73 -3.88 10.79
N THR A 151 5.03 -3.63 9.51
CA THR A 151 4.77 -2.36 8.84
C THR A 151 3.29 -1.99 8.76
N VAL A 152 2.39 -2.97 8.85
CA VAL A 152 0.93 -2.74 8.93
C VAL A 152 0.62 -1.82 10.10
N GLY A 153 1.07 -2.18 11.31
CA GLY A 153 0.86 -1.37 12.51
C GLY A 153 1.60 -0.04 12.47
N ILE A 154 2.82 -0.02 11.90
CA ILE A 154 3.61 1.22 11.78
C ILE A 154 2.92 2.20 10.83
N GLY A 155 2.44 1.74 9.67
CA GLY A 155 1.71 2.56 8.71
C GLY A 155 0.41 3.13 9.29
N LEU A 156 -0.33 2.32 10.05
CA LEU A 156 -1.52 2.75 10.78
C LEU A 156 -1.17 3.85 11.81
N LEU A 157 -0.16 3.61 12.64
CA LEU A 157 0.27 4.58 13.66
C LEU A 157 0.71 5.90 13.03
N LEU A 158 1.48 5.87 11.94
CA LEU A 158 1.88 7.10 11.23
C LEU A 158 0.67 7.83 10.65
N GLY A 159 -0.29 7.11 10.08
CA GLY A 159 -1.54 7.70 9.61
C GLY A 159 -2.30 8.41 10.74
N ILE A 160 -2.46 7.74 11.87
CA ILE A 160 -3.13 8.26 13.06
C ILE A 160 -2.38 9.48 13.61
N LEU A 161 -1.07 9.38 13.79
CA LEU A 161 -0.22 10.45 14.37
C LEU A 161 -0.20 11.72 13.51
N ILE A 162 -0.42 11.60 12.20
CA ILE A 162 -0.51 12.78 11.33
C ILE A 162 -1.95 13.29 11.25
N PHE A 163 -2.93 12.39 11.07
CA PHE A 163 -4.31 12.79 10.79
C PHE A 163 -5.06 13.32 12.03
N ILE A 164 -4.95 12.62 13.16
CA ILE A 164 -5.68 12.97 14.38
C ILE A 164 -5.31 14.36 14.91
N PRO A 165 -4.03 14.75 15.08
CA PRO A 165 -3.69 16.09 15.54
C PRO A 165 -4.25 17.18 14.62
N LEU A 166 -4.28 16.96 13.31
CA LEU A 166 -4.86 17.93 12.37
C LEU A 166 -6.36 18.13 12.60
N VAL A 167 -7.10 17.04 12.83
CA VAL A 167 -8.54 17.11 13.10
C VAL A 167 -8.86 17.87 14.39
N TYR A 168 -8.03 17.72 15.44
CA TYR A 168 -8.24 18.40 16.73
C TYR A 168 -7.68 19.82 16.76
N ALA A 169 -6.59 20.10 16.06
CA ALA A 169 -5.91 21.40 16.10
C ALA A 169 -6.47 22.41 15.10
N LEU A 170 -7.10 21.96 14.00
CA LEU A 170 -7.53 22.84 12.91
C LEU A 170 -9.06 22.99 12.90
N PRO A 171 -9.56 24.19 12.52
CA PRO A 171 -10.99 24.40 12.34
C PRO A 171 -11.58 23.44 11.30
N ALA A 172 -12.81 22.99 11.52
CA ALA A 172 -13.49 22.07 10.60
C ALA A 172 -13.54 22.60 9.15
N SER A 173 -13.80 23.90 8.99
CA SER A 173 -13.78 24.57 7.67
C SER A 173 -12.44 24.42 6.95
N PHE A 174 -11.33 24.55 7.67
CA PHE A 174 -10.00 24.37 7.11
C PHE A 174 -9.74 22.88 6.78
N MET A 175 -10.16 21.96 7.66
CA MET A 175 -10.03 20.53 7.39
C MET A 175 -10.77 20.11 6.13
N TYR A 176 -12.00 20.60 5.91
CA TYR A 176 -12.78 20.31 4.69
C TYR A 176 -12.21 20.95 3.41
N SER A 177 -11.48 22.05 3.51
CA SER A 177 -10.89 22.72 2.34
C SER A 177 -9.51 22.18 1.98
N ILE A 178 -8.55 22.27 2.90
CA ILE A 178 -7.13 21.98 2.63
C ILE A 178 -6.54 20.99 3.63
N GLY A 179 -6.98 21.00 4.89
CA GLY A 179 -6.34 20.27 5.98
C GLY A 179 -6.23 18.77 5.73
N TRP A 180 -7.25 18.15 5.15
CA TRP A 180 -7.25 16.72 4.81
C TRP A 180 -6.19 16.32 3.77
N ARG A 181 -5.68 17.27 2.99
CA ARG A 181 -4.66 17.07 1.96
C ARG A 181 -3.26 16.90 2.56
N ILE A 182 -3.02 17.48 3.73
CA ILE A 182 -1.70 17.48 4.39
C ILE A 182 -1.14 16.06 4.59
N PRO A 183 -1.89 15.09 5.11
CA PRO A 183 -1.40 13.72 5.22
C PRO A 183 -0.99 13.10 3.88
N PHE A 184 -1.74 13.37 2.81
CA PHE A 184 -1.38 12.89 1.48
C PHE A 184 -0.08 13.52 0.99
N LEU A 185 0.09 14.83 1.15
CA LEU A 185 1.31 15.55 0.78
C LEU A 185 2.53 15.09 1.58
N ALA A 186 2.35 14.71 2.85
CA ALA A 186 3.40 14.13 3.68
C ALA A 186 4.00 12.85 3.08
N SER A 187 3.26 12.12 2.21
CA SER A 187 3.79 10.97 1.49
C SER A 187 5.03 11.31 0.67
N PHE A 188 5.13 12.51 0.09
CA PHE A 188 6.31 12.91 -0.67
C PHE A 188 7.58 12.91 0.20
N VAL A 189 7.47 13.38 1.45
CA VAL A 189 8.60 13.35 2.39
C VAL A 189 8.99 11.90 2.70
N ILE A 190 7.99 11.03 2.95
CA ILE A 190 8.24 9.63 3.26
C ILE A 190 8.86 8.91 2.04
N VAL A 191 8.41 9.24 0.82
CA VAL A 191 9.00 8.71 -0.44
C VAL A 191 10.46 9.12 -0.57
N VAL A 192 10.79 10.40 -0.35
CA VAL A 192 12.18 10.87 -0.42
C VAL A 192 13.06 10.09 0.56
N VAL A 193 12.63 9.95 1.81
CA VAL A 193 13.34 9.14 2.82
C VAL A 193 13.47 7.69 2.36
N GLY A 194 12.38 7.11 1.83
CA GLY A 194 12.37 5.74 1.32
C GLY A 194 13.33 5.50 0.18
N VAL A 195 13.40 6.43 -0.78
CA VAL A 195 14.37 6.38 -1.89
C VAL A 195 15.81 6.40 -1.35
N PHE A 196 16.13 7.32 -0.42
CA PHE A 196 17.45 7.38 0.19
C PHE A 196 17.84 6.07 0.90
N ILE A 197 16.92 5.46 1.64
CA ILE A 197 17.15 4.18 2.32
C ILE A 197 17.41 3.08 1.27
N ARG A 198 16.58 2.96 0.23
CA ARG A 198 16.70 1.92 -0.80
C ARG A 198 17.93 2.06 -1.69
N LEU A 199 18.40 3.28 -1.92
CA LEU A 199 19.63 3.50 -2.68
C LEU A 199 20.88 2.94 -1.98
N LYS A 200 20.91 2.91 -0.63
CA LYS A 200 22.02 2.40 0.15
C LYS A 200 22.13 0.87 0.13
N VAL A 201 21.05 0.15 -0.16
CA VAL A 201 21.02 -1.32 -0.16
C VAL A 201 21.59 -1.85 -1.46
N LYS A 202 22.37 -2.93 -1.36
CA LYS A 202 22.84 -3.70 -2.51
C LYS A 202 21.75 -4.65 -3.00
N GLU A 203 21.94 -5.19 -4.20
CA GLU A 203 21.08 -6.23 -4.74
C GLU A 203 21.21 -7.53 -3.93
N THR A 204 20.23 -8.43 -4.05
CA THR A 204 20.24 -9.68 -3.27
C THR A 204 21.38 -10.59 -3.68
N PRO A 205 22.01 -11.30 -2.71
CA PRO A 205 23.07 -12.26 -3.02
C PRO A 205 22.63 -13.38 -3.98
N VAL A 206 21.35 -13.76 -3.90
CA VAL A 206 20.76 -14.80 -4.77
C VAL A 206 20.71 -14.30 -6.22
N PHE A 207 20.18 -13.09 -6.44
CA PHE A 207 20.11 -12.50 -7.78
C PHE A 207 21.51 -12.32 -8.39
N GLU A 208 22.47 -11.79 -7.63
CA GLU A 208 23.84 -11.61 -8.10
C GLU A 208 24.53 -12.95 -8.45
N ALA A 209 24.29 -14.00 -7.68
CA ALA A 209 24.80 -15.33 -7.98
C ALA A 209 24.23 -15.92 -9.28
N GLU A 210 22.92 -15.81 -9.50
CA GLU A 210 22.27 -16.30 -10.73
C GLU A 210 22.68 -15.48 -11.95
N LYS A 211 22.84 -14.18 -11.79
CA LYS A 211 23.34 -13.27 -12.83
C LYS A 211 24.75 -13.64 -13.28
N LYS A 212 25.67 -13.91 -12.34
CA LYS A 212 27.03 -14.35 -12.64
C LYS A 212 27.09 -15.69 -13.37
N LYS A 213 26.11 -16.56 -13.15
CA LYS A 213 26.00 -17.88 -13.81
C LYS A 213 25.24 -17.83 -15.15
N ASN A 214 24.81 -16.64 -15.61
CA ASN A 214 23.95 -16.46 -16.79
C ASN A 214 22.66 -17.32 -16.75
N ARG A 215 22.08 -17.52 -15.55
CA ARG A 215 20.88 -18.35 -15.33
C ARG A 215 19.60 -17.55 -15.12
N ILE A 216 19.62 -16.25 -15.43
CA ILE A 216 18.41 -15.42 -15.34
C ILE A 216 17.40 -15.91 -16.40
N LEU A 217 16.23 -16.33 -15.93
CA LEU A 217 15.16 -16.81 -16.79
C LEU A 217 14.63 -15.68 -17.68
N LYS A 218 14.40 -15.96 -18.97
CA LYS A 218 13.78 -15.00 -19.89
C LYS A 218 12.28 -14.79 -19.62
N SER A 219 11.59 -15.84 -19.15
CA SER A 219 10.16 -15.85 -18.86
C SER A 219 9.87 -16.63 -17.57
N PRO A 220 10.21 -16.08 -16.39
CA PRO A 220 10.00 -16.75 -15.11
C PRO A 220 8.51 -17.04 -14.84
N GLU A 221 7.61 -16.17 -15.28
CA GLU A 221 6.15 -16.33 -15.15
C GLU A 221 5.64 -17.56 -15.89
N LYS A 222 6.16 -17.85 -17.08
CA LYS A 222 5.75 -19.04 -17.87
C LYS A 222 6.08 -20.31 -17.11
N GLU A 223 7.27 -20.39 -16.52
CA GLU A 223 7.68 -21.54 -15.70
C GLU A 223 6.82 -21.66 -14.44
N LEU A 224 6.52 -20.56 -13.80
CA LEU A 224 5.66 -20.50 -12.60
C LEU A 224 4.26 -21.06 -12.89
N PHE A 225 3.59 -20.58 -13.94
CA PHE A 225 2.23 -21.00 -14.28
C PHE A 225 2.15 -22.41 -14.86
N THR A 226 3.18 -22.88 -15.57
CA THR A 226 3.17 -24.22 -16.15
C THR A 226 3.61 -25.30 -15.17
N LYS A 227 4.70 -25.07 -14.42
CA LYS A 227 5.29 -26.10 -13.54
C LYS A 227 4.85 -25.98 -12.07
N HIS A 228 4.44 -24.77 -11.62
CA HIS A 228 4.21 -24.50 -10.19
C HIS A 228 2.82 -23.95 -9.87
N TRP A 229 1.83 -24.09 -10.78
CA TRP A 229 0.48 -23.56 -10.61
C TRP A 229 -0.20 -24.00 -9.30
N LYS A 230 0.03 -25.26 -8.85
CA LYS A 230 -0.51 -25.74 -7.57
C LYS A 230 0.00 -24.92 -6.37
N LYS A 231 1.28 -24.52 -6.41
CA LYS A 231 1.87 -23.66 -5.36
C LYS A 231 1.27 -22.26 -5.39
N ILE A 232 0.92 -21.74 -6.57
CA ILE A 232 0.22 -20.46 -6.71
C ILE A 232 -1.15 -20.55 -6.04
N VAL A 233 -1.94 -21.58 -6.38
CA VAL A 233 -3.29 -21.78 -5.81
C VAL A 233 -3.22 -21.89 -4.29
N VAL A 234 -2.35 -22.75 -3.75
CA VAL A 234 -2.18 -22.91 -2.30
C VAL A 234 -1.75 -21.59 -1.64
N GLY A 235 -0.75 -20.89 -2.21
CA GLY A 235 -0.29 -19.62 -1.69
C GLY A 235 -1.39 -18.55 -1.71
N THR A 236 -2.20 -18.49 -2.77
CA THR A 236 -3.33 -17.55 -2.88
C THR A 236 -4.41 -17.84 -1.84
N LEU A 237 -4.75 -19.12 -1.61
CA LEU A 237 -5.73 -19.51 -0.60
C LEU A 237 -5.23 -19.18 0.82
N LEU A 238 -3.96 -19.45 1.12
CA LEU A 238 -3.36 -19.11 2.42
C LEU A 238 -3.30 -17.60 2.65
N ALA A 239 -2.86 -16.83 1.66
CA ALA A 239 -2.82 -15.38 1.75
C ALA A 239 -4.23 -14.77 1.87
N GLY A 240 -5.20 -15.29 1.08
CA GLY A 240 -6.58 -14.87 1.12
C GLY A 240 -7.24 -15.14 2.48
N SER A 241 -7.00 -16.30 3.08
CA SER A 241 -7.56 -16.63 4.38
C SER A 241 -7.06 -15.71 5.50
N SER A 242 -5.76 -15.40 5.51
CA SER A 242 -5.17 -14.48 6.50
C SER A 242 -5.64 -13.04 6.31
N GLY A 243 -5.74 -12.58 5.06
CA GLY A 243 -6.24 -11.25 4.72
C GLY A 243 -7.71 -11.07 5.10
N ASN A 244 -8.57 -12.05 4.79
CA ASN A 244 -9.98 -12.01 5.15
C ASN A 244 -10.18 -11.95 6.68
N PHE A 245 -9.43 -12.74 7.45
CA PHE A 245 -9.48 -12.68 8.89
C PHE A 245 -9.07 -11.31 9.45
N PHE A 246 -8.03 -10.71 8.90
CA PHE A 246 -7.57 -9.37 9.28
C PHE A 246 -8.66 -8.31 9.04
N TYR A 247 -9.24 -8.26 7.84
CA TYR A 247 -10.30 -7.30 7.52
C TYR A 247 -11.58 -7.57 8.31
N PHE A 248 -11.93 -8.83 8.56
CA PHE A 248 -13.03 -9.20 9.44
C PHE A 248 -12.81 -8.64 10.86
N ALA A 249 -11.63 -8.86 11.44
CA ALA A 249 -11.33 -8.42 12.80
C ALA A 249 -11.30 -6.88 12.93
N ILE A 250 -10.78 -6.15 11.94
CA ILE A 250 -10.65 -4.71 12.04
C ILE A 250 -11.90 -3.95 11.58
N ALA A 251 -12.57 -4.41 10.53
CA ALA A 251 -13.69 -3.69 9.95
C ALA A 251 -15.05 -4.16 10.45
N LEU A 252 -15.28 -5.46 10.51
CA LEU A 252 -16.63 -6.01 10.80
C LEU A 252 -16.86 -6.22 12.28
N LEU A 253 -15.87 -6.72 13.02
CA LEU A 253 -16.03 -7.04 14.44
C LEU A 253 -16.43 -5.82 15.30
N PRO A 254 -15.82 -4.61 15.14
CA PRO A 254 -16.25 -3.42 15.88
C PRO A 254 -17.70 -3.03 15.61
N VAL A 255 -18.16 -3.14 14.35
CA VAL A 255 -19.54 -2.83 13.96
C VAL A 255 -20.52 -3.81 14.59
N LEU A 256 -20.17 -5.10 14.65
CA LEU A 256 -21.00 -6.13 15.32
C LEU A 256 -21.10 -5.86 16.82
N PHE A 257 -20.00 -5.47 17.48
CA PHE A 257 -20.01 -5.14 18.91
C PHE A 257 -20.81 -3.89 19.22
N GLU A 258 -20.73 -2.86 18.37
CA GLU A 258 -21.51 -1.62 18.55
C GLU A 258 -23.02 -1.91 18.42
N ASN A 259 -23.42 -2.69 17.44
CA ASN A 259 -24.81 -3.11 17.28
C ASN A 259 -25.29 -4.01 18.40
N ALA A 260 -24.47 -4.95 18.88
CA ALA A 260 -24.80 -5.79 20.03
C ALA A 260 -25.02 -4.97 21.31
N LYS A 261 -24.18 -3.92 21.55
CA LYS A 261 -24.40 -3.00 22.69
C LYS A 261 -25.72 -2.25 22.59
N LYS A 262 -26.10 -1.77 21.38
CA LYS A 262 -27.38 -1.09 21.16
C LYS A 262 -28.57 -2.03 21.45
N ILE A 263 -28.48 -3.30 21.08
CA ILE A 263 -29.50 -4.30 21.37
C ILE A 263 -29.61 -4.58 22.88
N THR A 264 -28.48 -4.69 23.59
CA THR A 264 -28.44 -4.95 25.03
C THR A 264 -28.98 -3.75 25.87
N ILE A 265 -28.96 -2.53 25.36
CA ILE A 265 -29.53 -1.35 26.04
C ILE A 265 -31.04 -1.24 25.80
N LEU A 266 -31.58 -1.94 24.81
CA LEU A 266 -33.01 -1.93 24.46
C LEU A 266 -33.81 -3.12 25.11
N VAL A 267 -33.11 -4.04 25.77
CA VAL A 267 -33.67 -5.15 26.58
C VAL A 267 -33.44 -4.88 28.07
#